data_822ac4965f629b93949c8a55d90a5228
#
_entry.id   822ac4965f629b93949c8a55d90a5228
#
_cell.length_a   1.000
_cell.length_b   1.000
_cell.length_c   1.000
_cell.angle_alpha   90.00
_cell.angle_beta   90.00
_cell.angle_gamma   90.00
#
_symmetry.space_group_name_H-M   'P 1'
#
loop_
_entity.id
_entity.type
_entity.pdbx_description
1 polymer ?
#
loop_
_entity_poly.entity_id
_entity_poly.type
_entity_poly.pdbx_seq_one_letter_code
_entity_poly.pdbx_strand_id
1 'polypeptide(L)'
;MLWDIFCKVIDNHGDIGVGWRLSAELAARGERVRLWVDDPSALAWMAPQGQPGVEVIRWDAQVGGAGSAKESAVVPGDVVVEAFGCDPHEAFLAAMAERAARTGRQPAWINLEYLSAENYVERCHGLCSPVMGGPAKGLVKRFFYPGFTPATGGLIRELDLQARQARFDRVACMAHLLADVVIPAQSLPPAKAGTGIQAEADSREGGGMARHAGGTSLLDPRLRGDDQPGVAPADPNHDQWLSLFCYEPPALPQLLRQLAHDAPQTRLFVTAGRSAAAVAAALHGLPAAVRPSIDKLPLLTQRAFDELLWACDLNFVRGEDSLVRALWAGKPLVWQIYPQHDGVHMDKLHAFLDWYGAPPSLRAFHEAWNAGGELPPIDIDGWADTAEAARQRLWQQADLVDQLRRMALEPAPTL
;
A
#
# COMPACT_ATOMS: atom_id res chain seq x y z
N MET A 1 -12.92 -22.95 -4.44
CA MET A 1 -11.71 -23.53 -3.79
C MET A 1 -11.50 -22.86 -2.44
N LEU A 2 -10.67 -23.46 -1.58
CA LEU A 2 -10.19 -22.79 -0.35
C LEU A 2 -8.78 -22.28 -0.59
N TRP A 3 -8.59 -20.99 -0.35
CA TRP A 3 -7.33 -20.27 -0.51
C TRP A 3 -6.75 -19.94 0.84
N ASP A 4 -5.46 -20.21 1.04
CA ASP A 4 -4.66 -19.72 2.16
C ASP A 4 -3.70 -18.65 1.64
N ILE A 5 -3.86 -17.41 2.08
CA ILE A 5 -2.99 -16.31 1.67
C ILE A 5 -2.20 -15.87 2.89
N PHE A 6 -0.88 -16.04 2.82
CA PHE A 6 0.05 -15.64 3.87
C PHE A 6 0.64 -14.27 3.54
N CYS A 7 0.51 -13.34 4.47
CA CYS A 7 1.01 -11.99 4.36
C CYS A 7 1.71 -11.58 5.66
N LYS A 8 2.94 -11.09 5.55
CA LYS A 8 3.67 -10.46 6.64
C LYS A 8 3.71 -8.96 6.42
N VAL A 9 3.33 -8.18 7.42
CA VAL A 9 3.29 -6.71 7.33
C VAL A 9 4.69 -6.16 7.55
N ILE A 10 5.35 -5.74 6.47
CA ILE A 10 6.70 -5.15 6.47
C ILE A 10 6.60 -3.64 6.22
N ASP A 11 5.93 -3.22 5.15
CA ASP A 11 5.69 -1.80 4.83
C ASP A 11 4.33 -1.34 5.38
N ASN A 12 4.27 -1.07 6.69
CA ASN A 12 3.11 -0.51 7.39
C ASN A 12 1.74 -1.06 6.95
N HIS A 13 1.24 -0.57 5.80
CA HIS A 13 -0.11 -0.89 5.32
C HIS A 13 -0.12 -1.40 3.87
N GLY A 14 1.03 -1.39 3.16
CA GLY A 14 1.12 -1.80 1.76
C GLY A 14 0.81 -3.28 1.58
N ASP A 15 1.54 -4.13 2.30
CA ASP A 15 1.43 -5.58 2.16
C ASP A 15 0.02 -6.09 2.55
N ILE A 16 -0.49 -5.65 3.70
CA ILE A 16 -1.85 -6.02 4.13
C ILE A 16 -2.92 -5.42 3.22
N GLY A 17 -2.66 -4.25 2.63
CA GLY A 17 -3.56 -3.62 1.66
C GLY A 17 -3.76 -4.48 0.43
N VAL A 18 -2.67 -4.96 -0.18
CA VAL A 18 -2.71 -5.88 -1.32
C VAL A 18 -3.31 -7.22 -0.90
N GLY A 19 -2.87 -7.81 0.23
CA GLY A 19 -3.36 -9.07 0.76
C GLY A 19 -4.88 -9.06 0.98
N TRP A 20 -5.40 -7.96 1.55
CA TRP A 20 -6.84 -7.79 1.74
C TRP A 20 -7.60 -7.64 0.43
N ARG A 21 -7.14 -6.77 -0.50
CA ARG A 21 -7.80 -6.59 -1.81
C ARG A 21 -7.86 -7.90 -2.57
N LEU A 22 -6.76 -8.66 -2.60
CA LEU A 22 -6.71 -9.96 -3.24
C LEU A 22 -7.71 -10.93 -2.60
N SER A 23 -7.74 -10.99 -1.27
CA SER A 23 -8.66 -11.85 -0.52
C SER A 23 -10.13 -11.49 -0.77
N ALA A 24 -10.44 -10.20 -0.71
CA ALA A 24 -11.80 -9.70 -0.92
C ALA A 24 -12.28 -9.96 -2.35
N GLU A 25 -11.42 -9.78 -3.34
CA GLU A 25 -11.78 -9.98 -4.74
C GLU A 25 -11.90 -11.47 -5.11
N LEU A 26 -11.07 -12.35 -4.55
CA LEU A 26 -11.25 -13.79 -4.66
C LEU A 26 -12.59 -14.24 -4.07
N ALA A 27 -12.95 -13.71 -2.91
CA ALA A 27 -14.23 -14.00 -2.26
C ALA A 27 -15.42 -13.46 -3.08
N ALA A 28 -15.32 -12.28 -3.66
CA ALA A 28 -16.32 -11.72 -4.58
C ALA A 28 -16.53 -12.60 -5.83
N ARG A 29 -15.50 -13.36 -6.24
CA ARG A 29 -15.56 -14.35 -7.34
C ARG A 29 -15.96 -15.75 -6.88
N GLY A 30 -16.47 -15.90 -5.64
CA GLY A 30 -17.00 -17.15 -5.11
C GLY A 30 -15.99 -18.10 -4.49
N GLU A 31 -14.75 -17.65 -4.26
CA GLU A 31 -13.75 -18.44 -3.55
C GLU A 31 -13.93 -18.29 -2.02
N ARG A 32 -13.42 -19.24 -1.24
CA ARG A 32 -13.27 -19.09 0.21
C ARG A 32 -11.82 -18.78 0.52
N VAL A 33 -11.57 -17.80 1.37
CA VAL A 33 -10.23 -17.30 1.64
C VAL A 33 -9.95 -17.28 3.14
N ARG A 34 -8.79 -17.78 3.54
CA ARG A 34 -8.17 -17.51 4.84
C ARG A 34 -6.97 -16.60 4.61
N LEU A 35 -7.07 -15.38 5.11
CA LEU A 35 -5.97 -14.42 5.11
C LEU A 35 -5.20 -14.56 6.42
N TRP A 36 -4.01 -15.14 6.33
CA TRP A 36 -3.08 -15.30 7.42
C TRP A 36 -2.18 -14.06 7.49
N VAL A 37 -2.27 -13.31 8.58
CA VAL A 37 -1.52 -12.05 8.74
C VAL A 37 -1.00 -11.91 10.17
N ASP A 38 0.22 -11.41 10.33
CA ASP A 38 0.87 -11.21 11.64
C ASP A 38 0.26 -10.03 12.41
N ASP A 39 -0.07 -8.93 11.73
CA ASP A 39 -0.74 -7.77 12.33
C ASP A 39 -1.96 -7.31 11.50
N PRO A 40 -3.17 -7.77 11.85
CA PRO A 40 -4.40 -7.37 11.14
C PRO A 40 -4.96 -6.02 11.59
N SER A 41 -4.30 -5.28 12.46
CA SER A 41 -4.85 -4.07 13.10
C SER A 41 -5.31 -3.00 12.10
N ALA A 42 -4.64 -2.87 10.97
CA ALA A 42 -5.01 -1.92 9.93
C ALA A 42 -6.37 -2.24 9.28
N LEU A 43 -6.82 -3.50 9.27
CA LEU A 43 -8.12 -3.86 8.69
C LEU A 43 -9.30 -3.25 9.45
N ALA A 44 -9.12 -2.88 10.71
CA ALA A 44 -10.17 -2.24 11.52
C ALA A 44 -10.66 -0.92 10.91
N TRP A 45 -9.80 -0.18 10.22
CA TRP A 45 -10.16 1.06 9.53
C TRP A 45 -10.11 0.92 8.00
N MET A 46 -9.22 0.11 7.48
CA MET A 46 -9.03 -0.09 6.04
C MET A 46 -10.22 -0.81 5.41
N ALA A 47 -10.79 -1.79 6.13
CA ALA A 47 -11.89 -2.62 5.67
C ALA A 47 -12.85 -2.99 6.83
N PRO A 48 -13.48 -2.02 7.52
CA PRO A 48 -14.24 -2.24 8.75
C PRO A 48 -15.45 -3.16 8.56
N GLN A 49 -15.99 -3.26 7.36
CA GLN A 49 -17.14 -4.10 7.06
C GLN A 49 -16.75 -5.57 6.78
N GLY A 50 -15.44 -5.85 6.63
CA GLY A 50 -14.98 -7.15 6.20
C GLY A 50 -15.47 -7.52 4.79
N GLN A 51 -15.34 -8.81 4.45
CA GLN A 51 -15.85 -9.36 3.19
C GLN A 51 -16.38 -10.78 3.45
N PRO A 52 -17.65 -11.08 3.14
CA PRO A 52 -18.17 -12.44 3.21
C PRO A 52 -17.30 -13.41 2.39
N GLY A 53 -16.94 -14.54 3.00
CA GLY A 53 -16.04 -15.52 2.37
C GLY A 53 -14.56 -15.34 2.69
N VAL A 54 -14.17 -14.27 3.41
CA VAL A 54 -12.82 -14.05 3.92
C VAL A 54 -12.80 -14.25 5.43
N GLU A 55 -11.94 -15.14 5.90
CA GLU A 55 -11.58 -15.32 7.31
C GLU A 55 -10.18 -14.74 7.54
N VAL A 56 -10.04 -13.80 8.47
CA VAL A 56 -8.73 -13.24 8.85
C VAL A 56 -8.19 -14.02 10.04
N ILE A 57 -7.01 -14.62 9.86
CA ILE A 57 -6.36 -15.43 10.88
C ILE A 57 -5.04 -14.75 11.26
N ARG A 58 -4.90 -14.43 12.54
CA ARG A 58 -3.63 -13.92 13.05
C ARG A 58 -2.64 -15.07 13.19
N TRP A 59 -1.46 -14.93 12.61
CA TRP A 59 -0.36 -15.85 12.78
C TRP A 59 0.91 -15.11 13.19
N ASP A 60 1.77 -15.81 13.94
CA ASP A 60 3.07 -15.27 14.33
C ASP A 60 4.15 -16.20 13.78
N ALA A 61 4.96 -15.67 12.85
CA ALA A 61 6.06 -16.41 12.24
C ALA A 61 7.16 -16.82 13.24
N GLN A 62 7.15 -16.24 14.45
CA GLN A 62 8.16 -16.48 15.49
C GLN A 62 7.73 -17.47 16.57
N VAL A 63 6.47 -17.88 16.61
CA VAL A 63 5.95 -18.77 17.66
C VAL A 63 5.96 -20.22 17.22
N GLY A 64 7.17 -20.84 17.20
CA GLY A 64 7.35 -22.26 17.44
C GLY A 64 7.17 -22.61 18.93
N GLY A 65 6.48 -21.79 19.70
CA GLY A 65 6.18 -21.99 21.11
C GLY A 65 4.82 -22.71 21.27
N ALA A 66 4.78 -23.72 22.12
CA ALA A 66 3.69 -24.62 22.48
C ALA A 66 2.34 -23.98 22.91
N GLY A 67 1.95 -22.85 22.31
CA GLY A 67 0.78 -22.05 22.68
C GLY A 67 -0.35 -21.96 21.67
N SER A 68 -0.15 -22.23 20.39
CA SER A 68 -1.24 -22.22 19.43
C SER A 68 -1.59 -23.65 18.96
N ALA A 69 -2.35 -24.34 19.80
CA ALA A 69 -2.93 -25.66 19.46
C ALA A 69 -3.84 -25.64 18.21
N LYS A 70 -4.05 -24.45 17.59
CA LYS A 70 -4.86 -24.31 16.37
C LYS A 70 -4.05 -24.48 15.08
N GLU A 71 -2.76 -24.12 15.05
CA GLU A 71 -1.96 -24.17 13.81
C GLU A 71 -1.53 -25.57 13.40
N SER A 72 -1.25 -26.45 14.35
CA SER A 72 -0.86 -27.85 14.07
C SER A 72 -2.01 -28.74 13.56
N ALA A 73 -3.25 -28.26 13.60
CA ALA A 73 -4.43 -28.99 13.13
C ALA A 73 -5.07 -28.42 11.86
N VAL A 74 -4.49 -27.37 11.26
CA VAL A 74 -5.08 -26.72 10.08
C VAL A 74 -4.80 -27.55 8.84
N VAL A 75 -5.86 -28.00 8.20
CA VAL A 75 -5.77 -28.63 6.87
C VAL A 75 -5.54 -27.54 5.83
N PRO A 76 -4.41 -27.56 5.10
CA PRO A 76 -4.14 -26.61 4.02
C PRO A 76 -5.24 -26.59 2.97
N GLY A 77 -5.53 -25.40 2.43
CA GLY A 77 -6.48 -25.20 1.36
C GLY A 77 -6.06 -25.82 0.02
N ASP A 78 -6.86 -25.61 -1.01
CA ASP A 78 -6.58 -26.08 -2.35
C ASP A 78 -5.46 -25.25 -3.01
N VAL A 79 -5.36 -23.99 -2.61
CA VAL A 79 -4.36 -23.03 -3.09
C VAL A 79 -3.69 -22.38 -1.88
N VAL A 80 -2.37 -22.25 -1.93
CA VAL A 80 -1.54 -21.58 -0.93
C VAL A 80 -0.77 -20.48 -1.63
N VAL A 81 -0.94 -19.24 -1.16
CA VAL A 81 -0.23 -18.07 -1.69
C VAL A 81 0.68 -17.52 -0.61
N GLU A 82 1.97 -17.44 -0.90
CA GLU A 82 2.96 -16.69 -0.12
C GLU A 82 3.09 -15.30 -0.74
N ALA A 83 2.65 -14.27 -0.04
CA ALA A 83 2.76 -12.90 -0.55
C ALA A 83 4.07 -12.26 -0.07
N PHE A 84 4.82 -11.68 -1.02
CA PHE A 84 5.98 -10.82 -0.74
C PHE A 84 7.09 -11.52 0.06
N GLY A 85 7.43 -12.75 -0.31
CA GLY A 85 8.47 -13.52 0.36
C GLY A 85 8.11 -13.96 1.78
N CYS A 86 6.84 -14.02 2.11
CA CYS A 86 6.35 -14.54 3.37
C CYS A 86 6.42 -16.07 3.38
N ASP A 87 7.18 -16.65 4.31
CA ASP A 87 7.27 -18.11 4.46
C ASP A 87 6.25 -18.60 5.50
N PRO A 88 5.33 -19.51 5.13
CA PRO A 88 4.44 -20.17 6.07
C PRO A 88 5.23 -20.98 7.11
N HIS A 89 4.65 -21.15 8.31
CA HIS A 89 5.28 -21.91 9.38
C HIS A 89 5.55 -23.37 8.97
N GLU A 90 6.64 -23.96 9.46
CA GLU A 90 7.07 -25.32 9.13
C GLU A 90 5.96 -26.39 9.34
N ALA A 91 5.14 -26.22 10.38
CA ALA A 91 4.01 -27.13 10.64
C ALA A 91 2.95 -27.09 9.53
N PHE A 92 2.69 -25.90 8.93
CA PHE A 92 1.78 -25.75 7.81
C PHE A 92 2.38 -26.37 6.55
N LEU A 93 3.66 -26.15 6.31
CA LEU A 93 4.40 -26.77 5.19
C LEU A 93 4.41 -28.29 5.29
N ALA A 94 4.60 -28.85 6.51
CA ALA A 94 4.50 -30.29 6.73
C ALA A 94 3.09 -30.82 6.42
N ALA A 95 2.05 -30.13 6.85
CA ALA A 95 0.66 -30.48 6.55
C ALA A 95 0.35 -30.42 5.04
N MET A 96 0.98 -29.52 4.29
CA MET A 96 0.89 -29.49 2.82
C MET A 96 1.50 -30.76 2.20
N ALA A 97 2.68 -31.17 2.66
CA ALA A 97 3.35 -32.38 2.20
C ALA A 97 2.56 -33.65 2.54
N GLU A 98 2.03 -33.75 3.77
CA GLU A 98 1.16 -34.85 4.18
C GLU A 98 -0.12 -34.92 3.36
N ARG A 99 -0.76 -33.77 3.08
CA ARG A 99 -1.92 -33.71 2.19
C ARG A 99 -1.55 -34.21 0.80
N ALA A 100 -0.43 -33.75 0.23
CA ALA A 100 0.03 -34.18 -1.08
C ALA A 100 0.29 -35.70 -1.13
N ALA A 101 0.97 -36.26 -0.14
CA ALA A 101 1.24 -37.68 -0.04
C ALA A 101 -0.06 -38.52 0.06
N ARG A 102 -1.03 -38.03 0.85
CA ARG A 102 -2.30 -38.75 1.05
C ARG A 102 -3.24 -38.70 -0.15
N THR A 103 -3.26 -37.57 -0.88
CA THR A 103 -4.22 -37.35 -1.98
C THR A 103 -3.61 -37.55 -3.35
N GLY A 104 -2.31 -37.76 -3.47
CA GLY A 104 -1.58 -37.80 -4.73
C GLY A 104 -1.51 -36.47 -5.47
N ARG A 105 -1.96 -35.36 -4.83
CA ARG A 105 -2.00 -34.03 -5.44
C ARG A 105 -1.60 -32.97 -4.40
N GLN A 106 -0.56 -32.18 -4.70
CA GLN A 106 -0.20 -31.04 -3.88
C GLN A 106 -1.19 -29.88 -4.05
N PRO A 107 -1.37 -29.00 -3.04
CA PRO A 107 -2.01 -27.70 -3.22
C PRO A 107 -1.30 -26.89 -4.32
N ALA A 108 -2.03 -26.06 -5.04
CA ALA A 108 -1.38 -25.08 -5.91
C ALA A 108 -0.62 -24.09 -5.02
N TRP A 109 0.70 -24.15 -5.07
CA TRP A 109 1.56 -23.32 -4.22
C TRP A 109 2.18 -22.19 -5.04
N ILE A 110 1.80 -20.95 -4.73
CA ILE A 110 2.12 -19.78 -5.52
C ILE A 110 2.89 -18.78 -4.64
N ASN A 111 4.03 -18.34 -5.12
CA ASN A 111 4.77 -17.22 -4.54
C ASN A 111 4.37 -15.95 -5.30
N LEU A 112 3.59 -15.09 -4.65
CA LEU A 112 3.18 -13.79 -5.17
C LEU A 112 4.25 -12.76 -4.87
N GLU A 113 4.96 -12.34 -5.90
CA GLU A 113 6.07 -11.40 -5.85
C GLU A 113 5.59 -9.95 -5.86
N TYR A 114 6.53 -9.03 -5.60
CA TYR A 114 6.30 -7.60 -5.69
C TYR A 114 6.06 -7.15 -7.13
N LEU A 115 5.22 -6.13 -7.28
CA LEU A 115 4.94 -5.48 -8.56
C LEU A 115 6.22 -4.86 -9.15
N SER A 116 6.54 -5.15 -10.41
CA SER A 116 7.61 -4.48 -11.14
C SER A 116 7.29 -4.33 -12.63
N ALA A 117 7.88 -3.30 -13.25
CA ALA A 117 7.90 -3.09 -14.69
C ALA A 117 9.24 -3.53 -15.33
N GLU A 118 10.16 -4.07 -14.55
CA GLU A 118 11.46 -4.51 -15.05
C GLU A 118 11.34 -5.77 -15.92
N ASN A 119 12.16 -5.88 -16.94
CA ASN A 119 12.08 -6.95 -17.94
C ASN A 119 12.27 -8.38 -17.39
N TYR A 120 12.87 -8.54 -16.21
CA TYR A 120 13.06 -9.87 -15.63
C TYR A 120 11.73 -10.51 -15.19
N VAL A 121 10.73 -9.70 -14.81
CA VAL A 121 9.44 -10.23 -14.32
C VAL A 121 8.72 -11.05 -15.37
N GLU A 122 8.79 -10.68 -16.64
CA GLU A 122 8.21 -11.47 -17.74
C GLU A 122 8.83 -12.86 -17.87
N ARG A 123 10.16 -12.94 -17.67
CA ARG A 123 10.89 -14.21 -17.74
C ARG A 123 10.70 -15.09 -16.52
N CYS A 124 10.41 -14.47 -15.38
CA CYS A 124 10.25 -15.17 -14.11
C CYS A 124 8.80 -15.54 -13.79
N HIS A 125 7.83 -14.87 -14.42
CA HIS A 125 6.41 -15.19 -14.22
C HIS A 125 6.10 -16.63 -14.70
N GLY A 126 5.45 -17.40 -13.82
CA GLY A 126 5.07 -18.78 -14.09
C GLY A 126 6.19 -19.81 -13.92
N LEU A 127 7.44 -19.39 -13.62
CA LEU A 127 8.51 -20.34 -13.34
C LEU A 127 8.20 -21.22 -12.13
N CYS A 128 8.65 -22.45 -12.20
CA CYS A 128 8.48 -23.45 -11.15
C CYS A 128 9.79 -23.62 -10.38
N SER A 129 9.67 -23.73 -9.06
CA SER A 129 10.79 -23.96 -8.16
C SER A 129 10.51 -25.18 -7.28
N PRO A 130 11.23 -26.29 -7.48
CA PRO A 130 11.13 -27.45 -6.59
C PRO A 130 11.76 -27.13 -5.23
N VAL A 131 11.07 -27.51 -4.15
CA VAL A 131 11.57 -27.34 -2.79
C VAL A 131 12.56 -28.45 -2.46
N MET A 132 13.81 -28.11 -2.27
CA MET A 132 14.92 -29.07 -2.12
C MET A 132 15.15 -29.53 -0.68
N GLY A 133 14.57 -28.85 0.31
CA GLY A 133 14.77 -29.16 1.73
C GLY A 133 13.57 -28.82 2.61
N GLY A 134 13.69 -29.13 3.92
CA GLY A 134 12.65 -28.83 4.90
C GLY A 134 11.40 -29.72 4.78
N PRO A 135 10.33 -29.38 5.55
CA PRO A 135 9.12 -30.21 5.65
C PRO A 135 8.33 -30.34 4.33
N ALA A 136 8.46 -29.37 3.43
CA ALA A 136 7.79 -29.35 2.13
C ALA A 136 8.67 -29.89 0.98
N LYS A 137 9.77 -30.60 1.30
CA LYS A 137 10.67 -31.16 0.30
C LYS A 137 9.92 -32.00 -0.74
N GLY A 138 10.19 -31.73 -2.02
CA GLY A 138 9.57 -32.41 -3.15
C GLY A 138 8.27 -31.76 -3.65
N LEU A 139 7.72 -30.76 -2.95
CA LEU A 139 6.67 -29.91 -3.49
C LEU A 139 7.25 -28.87 -4.45
N VAL A 140 6.41 -28.30 -5.29
CA VAL A 140 6.79 -27.29 -6.29
C VAL A 140 6.03 -26.02 -6.04
N LYS A 141 6.77 -24.89 -5.95
CA LYS A 141 6.22 -23.53 -5.98
C LYS A 141 6.18 -23.01 -7.41
N ARG A 142 5.22 -22.12 -7.71
CA ARG A 142 5.21 -21.29 -8.92
C ARG A 142 5.37 -19.84 -8.54
N PHE A 143 6.20 -19.12 -9.29
CA PHE A 143 6.34 -17.68 -9.13
C PHE A 143 5.26 -16.93 -9.90
N PHE A 144 4.59 -16.02 -9.24
CA PHE A 144 3.61 -15.12 -9.84
C PHE A 144 4.07 -13.69 -9.68
N TYR A 145 4.45 -13.07 -10.78
CA TYR A 145 4.89 -11.68 -10.79
C TYR A 145 3.77 -10.77 -11.28
N PRO A 146 3.19 -9.91 -10.42
CA PRO A 146 2.38 -8.78 -10.87
C PRO A 146 3.19 -7.88 -11.80
N GLY A 147 2.54 -7.30 -12.79
CA GLY A 147 3.24 -6.45 -13.75
C GLY A 147 2.29 -5.82 -14.76
N PHE A 148 2.88 -5.12 -15.70
CA PHE A 148 2.19 -4.18 -16.57
C PHE A 148 2.03 -4.66 -18.01
N THR A 149 2.50 -5.87 -18.32
CA THR A 149 2.47 -6.44 -19.67
C THR A 149 1.65 -7.72 -19.72
N PRO A 150 1.17 -8.16 -20.89
CA PRO A 150 0.45 -9.42 -21.05
C PRO A 150 1.25 -10.68 -20.66
N ALA A 151 2.59 -10.57 -20.56
CA ALA A 151 3.48 -11.65 -20.14
C ALA A 151 3.67 -11.74 -18.62
N THR A 152 2.99 -10.89 -17.86
CA THR A 152 3.03 -10.83 -16.39
C THR A 152 1.67 -11.14 -15.78
N GLY A 153 1.60 -11.20 -14.45
CA GLY A 153 0.37 -11.51 -13.72
C GLY A 153 -0.69 -10.39 -13.69
N GLY A 154 -0.45 -9.26 -14.35
CA GLY A 154 -1.39 -8.14 -14.36
C GLY A 154 -1.51 -7.44 -13.00
N LEU A 155 -2.58 -6.65 -12.84
CA LEU A 155 -2.87 -5.86 -11.66
C LEU A 155 -4.22 -6.26 -11.05
N ILE A 156 -4.39 -6.09 -9.73
CA ILE A 156 -5.68 -6.30 -9.06
C ILE A 156 -6.70 -5.29 -9.62
N ARG A 157 -7.83 -5.80 -10.07
CA ARG A 157 -8.96 -5.02 -10.56
C ARG A 157 -10.26 -5.66 -10.07
N GLU A 158 -11.01 -4.89 -9.28
CA GLU A 158 -12.28 -5.35 -8.76
C GLU A 158 -13.33 -5.48 -9.87
N LEU A 159 -14.20 -6.49 -9.76
CA LEU A 159 -15.30 -6.71 -10.70
C LEU A 159 -16.24 -5.51 -10.82
N ASP A 160 -16.43 -4.77 -9.74
CA ASP A 160 -17.34 -3.62 -9.68
C ASP A 160 -16.66 -2.26 -9.99
N LEU A 161 -15.34 -2.24 -10.23
CA LEU A 161 -14.54 -1.01 -10.39
C LEU A 161 -15.15 -0.07 -11.44
N GLN A 162 -15.42 -0.57 -12.64
CA GLN A 162 -15.97 0.23 -13.73
C GLN A 162 -17.36 0.78 -13.40
N ALA A 163 -18.20 -0.05 -12.78
CA ALA A 163 -19.56 0.37 -12.40
C ALA A 163 -19.53 1.42 -11.29
N ARG A 164 -18.58 1.32 -10.34
CA ARG A 164 -18.35 2.34 -9.30
C ARG A 164 -17.88 3.65 -9.92
N GLN A 165 -16.90 3.61 -10.80
CA GLN A 165 -16.38 4.81 -11.48
C GLN A 165 -17.45 5.50 -12.33
N ALA A 166 -18.32 4.74 -13.01
CA ALA A 166 -19.40 5.30 -13.82
C ALA A 166 -20.48 6.03 -13.01
N ARG A 167 -20.61 5.72 -11.72
CA ARG A 167 -21.59 6.34 -10.80
C ARG A 167 -20.95 7.37 -9.87
N PHE A 168 -19.66 7.60 -10.02
CA PHE A 168 -18.90 8.44 -9.10
C PHE A 168 -19.26 9.92 -9.26
N ASP A 169 -19.60 10.57 -8.15
CA ASP A 169 -19.83 12.01 -8.06
C ASP A 169 -18.70 12.63 -7.24
N ARG A 170 -17.84 13.41 -7.92
CA ARG A 170 -16.66 14.07 -7.35
C ARG A 170 -17.04 14.99 -6.18
N VAL A 171 -18.09 15.80 -6.36
CA VAL A 171 -18.47 16.83 -5.37
C VAL A 171 -19.07 16.18 -4.13
N ALA A 172 -19.98 15.23 -4.34
CA ALA A 172 -20.59 14.49 -3.23
C ALA A 172 -19.57 13.68 -2.43
N CYS A 173 -18.61 13.04 -3.11
CA CYS A 173 -17.53 12.30 -2.47
C CYS A 173 -16.68 13.21 -1.58
N MET A 174 -16.21 14.34 -2.10
CA MET A 174 -15.35 15.23 -1.32
C MET A 174 -16.09 15.90 -0.17
N ALA A 175 -17.36 16.24 -0.34
CA ALA A 175 -18.20 16.73 0.75
C ALA A 175 -18.31 15.69 1.89
N HIS A 176 -18.45 14.40 1.55
CA HIS A 176 -18.49 13.32 2.53
C HIS A 176 -17.12 13.13 3.24
N LEU A 177 -16.04 13.05 2.49
CA LEU A 177 -14.69 12.89 3.04
C LEU A 177 -14.29 14.01 4.01
N LEU A 178 -14.73 15.23 3.74
CA LEU A 178 -14.45 16.40 4.59
C LEU A 178 -15.41 16.50 5.78
N ALA A 179 -16.63 16.01 5.68
CA ALA A 179 -17.57 15.98 6.80
C ALA A 179 -17.09 15.09 7.95
N ASP A 180 -16.43 13.98 7.63
CA ASP A 180 -15.86 13.04 8.63
C ASP A 180 -14.66 13.62 9.40
N VAL A 181 -14.06 14.71 8.92
CA VAL A 181 -12.95 15.42 9.61
C VAL A 181 -13.42 16.13 10.88
N VAL A 182 -14.72 16.39 11.02
CA VAL A 182 -15.30 17.13 12.16
C VAL A 182 -15.48 16.27 13.42
N ILE A 183 -15.28 14.94 13.36
CA ILE A 183 -15.37 14.06 14.53
C ILE A 183 -13.99 14.01 15.22
N PRO A 184 -13.87 14.38 16.53
CA PRO A 184 -12.60 14.36 17.21
C PRO A 184 -12.05 12.93 17.25
N ALA A 185 -10.84 12.74 16.71
CA ALA A 185 -10.12 11.48 16.74
C ALA A 185 -9.89 11.04 18.20
N GLN A 186 -10.60 10.02 18.63
CA GLN A 186 -10.24 9.31 19.83
C GLN A 186 -8.90 8.60 19.58
N SER A 187 -7.93 8.92 20.42
CA SER A 187 -6.54 8.46 20.51
C SER A 187 -6.18 7.24 19.65
N LEU A 188 -5.40 7.49 18.60
CA LEU A 188 -4.68 6.48 17.84
C LEU A 188 -3.60 5.81 18.70
N PRO A 189 -3.40 4.50 18.63
CA PRO A 189 -2.22 3.86 19.20
C PRO A 189 -0.96 4.37 18.48
N PRO A 190 0.18 4.55 19.20
CA PRO A 190 1.41 5.06 18.62
C PRO A 190 1.90 4.14 17.50
N ALA A 191 2.25 4.74 16.35
CA ALA A 191 2.89 4.03 15.25
C ALA A 191 4.20 3.41 15.75
N LYS A 192 4.38 2.10 15.51
CA LYS A 192 5.67 1.43 15.77
C LYS A 192 6.74 2.11 14.92
N ALA A 193 7.74 2.70 15.58
CA ALA A 193 8.95 3.15 14.93
C ALA A 193 9.61 1.93 14.27
N GLY A 194 9.87 2.02 12.97
CA GLY A 194 10.57 0.99 12.23
C GLY A 194 11.92 0.69 12.91
N THR A 195 12.15 -0.55 13.29
CA THR A 195 13.41 -1.02 13.82
C THR A 195 14.47 -0.96 12.73
N GLY A 196 15.20 0.17 12.69
CA GLY A 196 16.48 0.20 12.00
C GLY A 196 17.42 -0.80 12.66
N ILE A 197 18.03 -1.66 11.88
CA ILE A 197 19.11 -2.55 12.31
C ILE A 197 20.27 -1.67 12.77
N GLN A 198 20.48 -1.58 14.10
CA GLN A 198 21.68 -0.96 14.65
C GLN A 198 22.80 -2.00 14.63
N ALA A 199 23.89 -1.62 13.97
CA ALA A 199 25.17 -2.29 14.11
C ALA A 199 25.71 -2.06 15.53
N GLU A 200 26.11 -3.13 16.20
CA GLU A 200 26.79 -3.11 17.48
C GLU A 200 28.11 -2.34 17.39
N ALA A 201 28.25 -1.33 18.23
CA ALA A 201 29.56 -0.81 18.63
C ALA A 201 29.62 -0.82 20.15
N ASP A 202 30.44 -1.72 20.63
CA ASP A 202 30.83 -1.91 22.03
C ASP A 202 31.61 -0.67 22.55
N SER A 203 31.23 -0.08 23.68
CA SER A 203 32.13 0.66 24.55
C SER A 203 31.49 0.89 25.93
N ARG A 204 32.27 0.50 26.89
CA ARG A 204 32.02 0.45 28.33
C ARG A 204 32.02 1.82 29.01
N GLU A 205 31.37 1.83 30.19
CA GLU A 205 31.65 2.54 31.45
C GLU A 205 31.09 3.95 31.66
N GLY A 206 30.44 4.10 32.84
CA GLY A 206 30.41 5.32 33.62
C GLY A 206 29.11 5.58 34.37
N GLY A 207 29.07 5.15 35.64
CA GLY A 207 27.92 5.37 36.53
C GLY A 207 27.77 6.83 37.02
N GLY A 208 26.59 7.13 37.58
CA GLY A 208 26.34 8.41 38.26
C GLY A 208 24.89 8.54 38.73
N MET A 209 24.73 8.43 40.04
CA MET A 209 23.48 8.53 40.81
C MET A 209 22.76 9.89 40.75
N ALA A 210 21.43 9.80 40.83
CA ALA A 210 20.49 10.50 41.72
C ALA A 210 20.26 12.04 41.58
N ARG A 211 19.03 12.52 41.49
CA ARG A 211 18.14 12.89 42.59
C ARG A 211 16.85 13.58 42.10
N HIS A 212 15.81 13.36 42.85
CA HIS A 212 14.49 13.98 42.80
C HIS A 212 14.50 15.50 42.86
N ALA A 213 13.56 16.14 42.16
CA ALA A 213 12.81 17.28 42.69
C ALA A 213 11.46 17.40 41.98
N GLY A 214 10.40 17.31 42.78
CA GLY A 214 9.04 17.58 42.32
C GLY A 214 8.81 19.09 42.14
N GLY A 215 7.90 19.40 41.21
CA GLY A 215 7.42 20.77 40.97
C GLY A 215 5.99 20.66 40.43
N THR A 216 5.03 20.75 41.35
CA THR A 216 3.63 21.07 41.08
C THR A 216 3.55 22.47 40.50
N SER A 217 3.08 22.62 39.26
CA SER A 217 2.68 23.92 38.72
C SER A 217 1.20 23.92 38.39
N LEU A 218 0.52 24.86 38.99
CA LEU A 218 -0.89 25.18 38.93
C LEU A 218 -1.33 25.50 37.50
N LEU A 219 -2.37 24.83 37.04
CA LEU A 219 -3.10 25.15 35.81
C LEU A 219 -3.84 26.50 36.01
N ASP A 220 -3.56 27.47 35.16
CA ASP A 220 -4.31 28.72 35.02
C ASP A 220 -5.63 28.44 34.27
N PRO A 221 -6.83 28.75 34.85
CA PRO A 221 -8.13 28.39 34.26
C PRO A 221 -8.63 29.38 33.19
N ARG A 222 -7.78 30.18 32.54
CA ARG A 222 -8.23 31.26 31.64
C ARG A 222 -7.98 31.06 30.16
N LEU A 223 -7.62 29.86 29.70
CA LEU A 223 -7.58 29.56 28.26
C LEU A 223 -8.83 28.79 27.85
N ARG A 224 -9.96 29.47 27.74
CA ARG A 224 -11.07 29.06 26.88
C ARG A 224 -10.69 29.47 25.46
N GLY A 225 -10.12 28.55 24.71
CA GLY A 225 -9.85 28.70 23.29
C GLY A 225 -11.03 28.15 22.49
N ASP A 226 -11.99 29.00 22.15
CA ASP A 226 -12.95 28.81 21.07
C ASP A 226 -12.34 29.43 19.80
N ASP A 227 -11.31 28.83 19.25
CA ASP A 227 -10.82 29.12 17.90
C ASP A 227 -10.29 27.80 17.28
N GLN A 228 -11.20 26.88 17.05
CA GLN A 228 -10.99 25.87 16.02
C GLN A 228 -11.39 26.52 14.69
N PRO A 229 -10.48 26.64 13.70
CA PRO A 229 -10.90 27.04 12.37
C PRO A 229 -11.86 25.94 11.87
N GLY A 230 -13.14 26.28 11.77
CA GLY A 230 -14.13 25.43 11.15
C GLY A 230 -13.62 25.07 9.76
N VAL A 231 -13.58 23.78 9.45
CA VAL A 231 -13.27 23.29 8.12
C VAL A 231 -14.33 23.90 7.19
N ALA A 232 -13.90 24.85 6.36
CA ALA A 232 -14.78 25.43 5.37
C ALA A 232 -15.30 24.29 4.46
N PRO A 233 -16.59 24.23 4.13
CA PRO A 233 -17.11 23.25 3.19
C PRO A 233 -16.32 23.29 1.87
N ALA A 234 -16.11 22.14 1.24
CA ALA A 234 -15.39 22.06 -0.01
C ALA A 234 -15.98 23.06 -1.01
N ASP A 235 -15.18 24.02 -1.44
CA ASP A 235 -15.57 25.00 -2.46
C ASP A 235 -15.62 24.27 -3.81
N PRO A 236 -16.78 24.12 -4.46
CA PRO A 236 -16.89 23.47 -5.75
C PRO A 236 -16.18 24.23 -6.88
N ASN A 237 -15.74 25.48 -6.62
CA ASN A 237 -15.00 26.30 -7.57
C ASN A 237 -13.47 26.21 -7.40
N HIS A 238 -12.94 25.30 -6.58
CA HIS A 238 -11.50 25.03 -6.56
C HIS A 238 -11.11 24.40 -7.90
N ASP A 239 -10.23 25.08 -8.62
CA ASP A 239 -9.86 24.68 -9.99
C ASP A 239 -9.09 23.36 -10.02
N GLN A 240 -8.28 23.05 -8.99
CA GLN A 240 -7.46 21.83 -8.95
C GLN A 240 -7.44 21.16 -7.58
N TRP A 241 -7.55 19.84 -7.56
CA TRP A 241 -7.48 19.00 -6.37
C TRP A 241 -6.35 18.00 -6.48
N LEU A 242 -5.48 17.95 -5.48
CA LEU A 242 -4.35 17.05 -5.40
C LEU A 242 -4.47 16.15 -4.18
N SER A 243 -4.24 14.85 -4.33
CA SER A 243 -4.09 13.94 -3.20
C SER A 243 -2.62 13.73 -2.86
N LEU A 244 -2.30 13.65 -1.57
CA LEU A 244 -0.94 13.39 -1.09
C LEU A 244 -0.92 12.21 -0.14
N PHE A 245 -0.42 11.08 -0.64
CA PHE A 245 -0.06 9.89 0.10
C PHE A 245 1.40 9.56 -0.16
N CYS A 246 2.29 9.92 0.77
CA CYS A 246 3.74 9.82 0.59
C CYS A 246 4.43 9.28 1.83
N TYR A 247 5.69 8.87 1.66
CA TYR A 247 6.66 8.74 2.76
C TYR A 247 7.18 10.14 3.14
N GLU A 248 8.47 10.34 3.18
CA GLU A 248 9.13 11.63 3.42
C GLU A 248 9.95 12.04 2.19
N PRO A 249 9.30 12.46 1.07
CA PRO A 249 10.03 12.81 -0.14
C PRO A 249 10.86 14.08 0.07
N PRO A 250 12.12 14.09 -0.40
CA PRO A 250 13.01 15.24 -0.19
C PRO A 250 12.51 16.52 -0.84
N ALA A 251 11.74 16.44 -1.91
CA ALA A 251 11.18 17.59 -2.62
C ALA A 251 9.86 18.12 -2.03
N LEU A 252 9.31 17.52 -0.97
CA LEU A 252 8.04 17.97 -0.37
C LEU A 252 8.02 19.47 0.00
N PRO A 253 9.08 20.06 0.61
CA PRO A 253 9.08 21.50 0.88
C PRO A 253 9.03 22.36 -0.38
N GLN A 254 9.55 21.86 -1.51
CA GLN A 254 9.48 22.57 -2.80
C GLN A 254 8.08 22.51 -3.36
N LEU A 255 7.43 21.32 -3.33
CA LEU A 255 6.03 21.15 -3.72
C LEU A 255 5.12 22.14 -2.98
N LEU A 256 5.23 22.22 -1.65
CA LEU A 256 4.39 23.11 -0.85
C LEU A 256 4.59 24.59 -1.22
N ARG A 257 5.83 25.00 -1.55
CA ARG A 257 6.10 26.37 -2.06
C ARG A 257 5.52 26.61 -3.43
N GLN A 258 5.64 25.67 -4.37
CA GLN A 258 5.03 25.79 -5.70
C GLN A 258 3.51 25.97 -5.58
N LEU A 259 2.83 25.11 -4.81
CA LEU A 259 1.38 25.20 -4.64
C LEU A 259 0.93 26.53 -4.05
N ALA A 260 1.70 27.06 -3.10
CA ALA A 260 1.37 28.35 -2.47
C ALA A 260 1.57 29.55 -3.40
N HIS A 261 2.56 29.49 -4.30
CA HIS A 261 2.96 30.61 -5.15
C HIS A 261 2.31 30.55 -6.54
N ASP A 262 2.38 29.38 -7.19
CA ASP A 262 2.04 29.23 -8.60
C ASP A 262 0.58 28.76 -8.81
N ALA A 263 -0.01 28.12 -7.79
CA ALA A 263 -1.34 27.54 -7.86
C ALA A 263 -2.15 27.79 -6.55
N PRO A 264 -2.42 29.04 -6.16
CA PRO A 264 -3.04 29.34 -4.86
C PRO A 264 -4.47 28.84 -4.72
N GLN A 265 -5.15 28.49 -5.82
CA GLN A 265 -6.49 27.91 -5.81
C GLN A 265 -6.48 26.38 -5.72
N THR A 266 -5.29 25.75 -5.71
CA THR A 266 -5.16 24.30 -5.57
C THR A 266 -5.38 23.89 -4.12
N ARG A 267 -6.18 22.83 -3.92
CA ARG A 267 -6.36 22.16 -2.62
C ARG A 267 -5.54 20.88 -2.56
N LEU A 268 -4.77 20.74 -1.50
CA LEU A 268 -3.96 19.55 -1.23
C LEU A 268 -4.61 18.71 -0.13
N PHE A 269 -5.15 17.53 -0.50
CA PHE A 269 -5.75 16.57 0.42
C PHE A 269 -4.67 15.63 0.95
N VAL A 270 -4.33 15.75 2.22
CA VAL A 270 -3.23 15.02 2.85
C VAL A 270 -3.78 13.87 3.67
N THR A 271 -3.40 12.64 3.32
CA THR A 271 -3.80 11.44 4.05
C THR A 271 -3.18 11.40 5.46
N ALA A 272 -3.89 10.78 6.40
CA ALA A 272 -3.42 10.59 7.77
C ALA A 272 -2.11 9.80 7.86
N GLY A 273 -1.46 9.87 9.02
CA GLY A 273 -0.23 9.13 9.30
C GLY A 273 1.03 9.82 8.79
N ARG A 274 1.91 9.07 8.10
CA ARG A 274 3.23 9.55 7.65
C ARG A 274 3.15 10.79 6.77
N SER A 275 2.20 10.84 5.84
CA SER A 275 2.01 11.99 4.95
C SER A 275 1.69 13.27 5.73
N ALA A 276 0.76 13.19 6.69
CA ALA A 276 0.40 14.33 7.54
C ALA A 276 1.58 14.78 8.42
N ALA A 277 2.38 13.83 8.94
CA ALA A 277 3.58 14.13 9.71
C ALA A 277 4.66 14.81 8.86
N ALA A 278 4.91 14.30 7.64
CA ALA A 278 5.87 14.86 6.70
C ALA A 278 5.50 16.30 6.30
N VAL A 279 4.21 16.53 5.99
CA VAL A 279 3.71 17.88 5.68
C VAL A 279 3.86 18.82 6.87
N ALA A 280 3.51 18.36 8.09
CA ALA A 280 3.67 19.17 9.29
C ALA A 280 5.13 19.57 9.50
N ALA A 281 6.08 18.63 9.33
CA ALA A 281 7.51 18.92 9.41
C ALA A 281 7.97 19.93 8.35
N ALA A 282 7.55 19.75 7.09
CA ALA A 282 7.90 20.66 6.00
C ALA A 282 7.35 22.08 6.19
N LEU A 283 6.15 22.21 6.78
CA LEU A 283 5.54 23.52 7.05
C LEU A 283 6.22 24.31 8.18
N HIS A 284 6.96 23.65 9.08
CA HIS A 284 7.70 24.36 10.14
C HIS A 284 8.74 25.34 9.57
N GLY A 285 9.31 25.03 8.42
CA GLY A 285 10.27 25.89 7.72
C GLY A 285 9.64 26.94 6.79
N LEU A 286 8.30 26.99 6.66
CA LEU A 286 7.61 27.89 5.74
C LEU A 286 6.83 28.99 6.49
N PRO A 287 7.02 30.28 6.13
CA PRO A 287 6.19 31.36 6.63
C PRO A 287 4.70 31.11 6.34
N ALA A 288 3.80 31.56 7.23
CA ALA A 288 2.36 31.35 7.07
C ALA A 288 1.81 31.90 5.74
N ALA A 289 2.37 33.01 5.26
CA ALA A 289 1.95 33.66 4.00
C ALA A 289 2.28 32.86 2.73
N VAL A 290 3.12 31.84 2.82
CA VAL A 290 3.52 30.97 1.69
C VAL A 290 3.13 29.52 1.93
N ARG A 291 2.01 29.29 2.60
CA ARG A 291 1.46 27.95 2.81
C ARG A 291 0.31 27.70 1.85
N PRO A 292 0.28 26.55 1.18
CA PRO A 292 -0.84 26.20 0.31
C PRO A 292 -2.11 25.85 1.10
N SER A 293 -3.25 25.77 0.42
CA SER A 293 -4.49 25.25 1.00
C SER A 293 -4.35 23.75 1.24
N ILE A 294 -4.46 23.31 2.49
CA ILE A 294 -4.26 21.92 2.91
C ILE A 294 -5.46 21.43 3.71
N ASP A 295 -6.02 20.31 3.27
CA ASP A 295 -7.04 19.56 3.99
C ASP A 295 -6.44 18.25 4.51
N LYS A 296 -6.46 18.07 5.83
CA LYS A 296 -6.01 16.81 6.46
C LYS A 296 -7.16 15.83 6.51
N LEU A 297 -6.98 14.68 5.88
CA LEU A 297 -8.00 13.62 5.85
C LEU A 297 -7.83 12.66 7.05
N PRO A 298 -8.92 12.02 7.51
CA PRO A 298 -8.85 10.92 8.46
C PRO A 298 -8.20 9.68 7.84
N LEU A 299 -8.10 8.59 8.60
CA LEU A 299 -7.81 7.27 8.03
C LEU A 299 -8.98 6.86 7.10
N LEU A 300 -8.65 6.52 5.88
CA LEU A 300 -9.64 6.19 4.84
C LEU A 300 -9.75 4.68 4.66
N THR A 301 -10.97 4.18 4.48
CA THR A 301 -11.14 2.82 3.97
C THR A 301 -10.50 2.71 2.58
N GLN A 302 -10.19 1.50 2.14
CA GLN A 302 -9.66 1.29 0.79
C GLN A 302 -10.59 1.84 -0.30
N ARG A 303 -11.91 1.73 -0.12
CA ARG A 303 -12.88 2.28 -1.07
C ARG A 303 -12.87 3.81 -1.07
N ALA A 304 -12.85 4.44 0.10
CA ALA A 304 -12.78 5.89 0.21
C ALA A 304 -11.45 6.44 -0.34
N PHE A 305 -10.35 5.70 -0.18
CA PHE A 305 -9.06 6.05 -0.79
C PHE A 305 -9.12 5.99 -2.33
N ASP A 306 -9.74 4.94 -2.90
CA ASP A 306 -9.96 4.87 -4.36
C ASP A 306 -10.76 6.08 -4.86
N GLU A 307 -11.82 6.45 -4.16
CA GLU A 307 -12.71 7.56 -4.50
C GLU A 307 -11.99 8.92 -4.38
N LEU A 308 -11.10 9.08 -3.39
CA LEU A 308 -10.21 10.25 -3.30
C LEU A 308 -9.35 10.38 -4.56
N LEU A 309 -8.72 9.27 -5.01
CA LEU A 309 -7.89 9.28 -6.21
C LEU A 309 -8.68 9.61 -7.48
N TRP A 310 -9.96 9.18 -7.55
CA TRP A 310 -10.82 9.54 -8.69
C TRP A 310 -11.25 11.01 -8.66
N ALA A 311 -11.40 11.59 -7.46
CA ALA A 311 -11.79 12.98 -7.28
C ALA A 311 -10.67 13.97 -7.60
N CYS A 312 -9.42 13.58 -7.40
CA CYS A 312 -8.27 14.46 -7.56
C CYS A 312 -7.77 14.51 -9.02
N ASP A 313 -7.19 15.65 -9.39
CA ASP A 313 -6.66 15.89 -10.74
C ASP A 313 -5.21 15.42 -10.87
N LEU A 314 -4.47 15.34 -9.73
CA LEU A 314 -3.12 14.77 -9.64
C LEU A 314 -3.01 13.99 -8.33
N ASN A 315 -2.43 12.80 -8.42
CA ASN A 315 -2.29 11.88 -7.29
C ASN A 315 -0.82 11.61 -6.95
N PHE A 316 -0.39 12.04 -5.76
CA PHE A 316 0.88 11.61 -5.19
C PHE A 316 0.62 10.31 -4.40
N VAL A 317 1.26 9.23 -4.81
CA VAL A 317 1.07 7.90 -4.22
C VAL A 317 2.40 7.25 -3.85
N ARG A 318 2.35 6.23 -2.97
CA ARG A 318 3.54 5.51 -2.52
C ARG A 318 3.29 4.01 -2.47
N GLY A 319 4.39 3.21 -2.49
CA GLY A 319 4.28 1.76 -2.42
C GLY A 319 3.53 1.19 -3.62
N GLU A 320 3.04 -0.05 -3.53
CA GLU A 320 2.49 -0.77 -4.69
C GLU A 320 0.97 -0.69 -4.79
N ASP A 321 0.23 -0.89 -3.67
CA ASP A 321 -1.24 -0.85 -3.70
C ASP A 321 -1.73 0.51 -4.22
N SER A 322 -1.25 1.62 -3.65
CA SER A 322 -1.73 2.95 -4.05
C SER A 322 -1.31 3.34 -5.48
N LEU A 323 -0.16 2.83 -5.98
CA LEU A 323 0.21 2.99 -7.40
C LEU A 323 -0.84 2.32 -8.30
N VAL A 324 -1.20 1.07 -8.02
CA VAL A 324 -2.23 0.34 -8.78
C VAL A 324 -3.56 1.09 -8.77
N ARG A 325 -3.94 1.64 -7.63
CA ARG A 325 -5.20 2.41 -7.50
C ARG A 325 -5.16 3.72 -8.30
N ALA A 326 -4.03 4.42 -8.29
CA ALA A 326 -3.85 5.64 -9.08
C ALA A 326 -3.87 5.37 -10.59
N LEU A 327 -3.31 4.25 -11.04
CA LEU A 327 -3.40 3.82 -12.44
C LEU A 327 -4.85 3.56 -12.85
N TRP A 328 -5.66 2.90 -12.00
CA TRP A 328 -7.08 2.70 -12.27
C TRP A 328 -7.90 3.99 -12.21
N ALA A 329 -7.44 5.02 -11.47
CA ALA A 329 -8.07 6.34 -11.49
C ALA A 329 -7.94 7.02 -12.87
N GLY A 330 -6.88 6.73 -13.63
CA GLY A 330 -6.64 7.32 -14.96
C GLY A 330 -6.33 8.81 -14.90
N LYS A 331 -5.86 9.29 -13.78
CA LYS A 331 -5.41 10.67 -13.55
C LYS A 331 -3.89 10.72 -13.50
N PRO A 332 -3.26 11.85 -13.82
CA PRO A 332 -1.84 12.06 -13.58
C PRO A 332 -1.44 11.60 -12.19
N LEU A 333 -0.29 10.95 -12.10
CA LEU A 333 0.23 10.46 -10.82
C LEU A 333 1.73 10.71 -10.68
N VAL A 334 2.17 10.85 -9.44
CA VAL A 334 3.57 10.87 -9.04
C VAL A 334 3.77 9.77 -8.01
N TRP A 335 4.57 8.77 -8.38
CA TRP A 335 4.83 7.62 -7.53
C TRP A 335 6.09 7.82 -6.70
N GLN A 336 5.96 7.76 -5.38
CA GLN A 336 7.09 7.62 -4.48
C GLN A 336 7.34 6.13 -4.25
N ILE A 337 8.41 5.63 -4.84
CA ILE A 337 8.82 4.24 -4.65
C ILE A 337 9.40 4.05 -3.23
N TYR A 338 9.26 2.84 -2.68
CA TYR A 338 9.86 2.54 -1.38
C TYR A 338 11.40 2.64 -1.46
N PRO A 339 12.03 3.51 -0.66
CA PRO A 339 13.48 3.73 -0.75
C PRO A 339 14.26 2.51 -0.27
N GLN A 340 15.25 2.11 -1.05
CA GLN A 340 16.22 1.05 -0.72
C GLN A 340 17.62 1.65 -0.68
N HIS A 341 18.47 1.13 0.22
CA HIS A 341 19.78 1.74 0.48
C HIS A 341 20.79 1.59 -0.69
N ASP A 342 20.58 0.61 -1.57
CA ASP A 342 21.45 0.29 -2.71
C ASP A 342 21.09 1.02 -4.02
N GLY A 343 20.02 1.83 -4.00
CA GLY A 343 19.57 2.58 -5.18
C GLY A 343 18.79 1.77 -6.22
N VAL A 344 18.62 0.46 -6.06
CA VAL A 344 17.90 -0.44 -6.99
C VAL A 344 16.44 0.00 -7.20
N HIS A 345 15.84 0.67 -6.21
CA HIS A 345 14.51 1.24 -6.36
C HIS A 345 14.40 2.26 -7.50
N MET A 346 15.49 2.95 -7.85
CA MET A 346 15.46 3.91 -8.97
C MET A 346 15.38 3.20 -10.32
N ASP A 347 16.03 2.04 -10.49
CA ASP A 347 15.91 1.24 -11.71
C ASP A 347 14.48 0.75 -11.91
N LYS A 348 13.83 0.31 -10.82
CA LYS A 348 12.41 -0.06 -10.82
C LYS A 348 11.51 1.13 -11.17
N LEU A 349 11.81 2.33 -10.65
CA LEU A 349 11.10 3.57 -11.01
C LEU A 349 11.26 3.88 -12.50
N HIS A 350 12.48 3.82 -13.03
CA HIS A 350 12.75 4.12 -14.44
C HIS A 350 12.04 3.12 -15.35
N ALA A 351 12.08 1.83 -15.04
CA ALA A 351 11.33 0.81 -15.79
C ALA A 351 9.82 1.08 -15.80
N PHE A 352 9.27 1.52 -14.68
CA PHE A 352 7.86 1.96 -14.62
C PHE A 352 7.61 3.19 -15.49
N LEU A 353 8.45 4.21 -15.44
CA LEU A 353 8.29 5.43 -16.23
C LEU A 353 8.42 5.18 -17.74
N ASP A 354 9.26 4.21 -18.12
CA ASP A 354 9.36 3.75 -19.51
C ASP A 354 8.07 3.08 -19.99
N TRP A 355 7.56 2.13 -19.20
CA TRP A 355 6.28 1.49 -19.48
C TRP A 355 5.11 2.49 -19.48
N TYR A 356 5.10 3.41 -18.50
CA TYR A 356 4.07 4.43 -18.37
C TYR A 356 4.03 5.38 -19.56
N GLY A 357 5.16 5.55 -20.26
CA GLY A 357 5.33 6.48 -21.35
C GLY A 357 5.46 7.92 -20.84
N ALA A 358 6.09 8.08 -19.66
CA ALA A 358 6.21 9.38 -19.00
C ALA A 358 6.91 10.40 -19.88
N PRO A 359 6.29 11.57 -20.18
CA PRO A 359 6.96 12.65 -20.87
C PRO A 359 8.15 13.20 -20.07
N PRO A 360 9.11 13.89 -20.69
CA PRO A 360 10.31 14.36 -20.00
C PRO A 360 10.02 15.20 -18.73
N SER A 361 8.97 16.03 -18.72
CA SER A 361 8.56 16.83 -17.56
C SER A 361 8.11 15.96 -16.39
N LEU A 362 7.29 14.92 -16.65
CA LEU A 362 6.81 13.99 -15.62
C LEU A 362 7.95 13.11 -15.10
N ARG A 363 8.86 12.67 -15.97
CA ARG A 363 10.04 11.88 -15.61
C ARG A 363 10.93 12.68 -14.66
N ALA A 364 11.30 13.90 -15.02
CA ALA A 364 12.10 14.78 -14.19
C ALA A 364 11.43 15.09 -12.84
N PHE A 365 10.10 15.22 -12.83
CA PHE A 365 9.34 15.40 -11.59
C PHE A 365 9.44 14.17 -10.68
N HIS A 366 9.28 12.96 -11.21
CA HIS A 366 9.44 11.71 -10.44
C HIS A 366 10.85 11.55 -9.88
N GLU A 367 11.88 11.87 -10.67
CA GLU A 367 13.28 11.79 -10.25
C GLU A 367 13.55 12.75 -9.09
N ALA A 368 13.15 14.03 -9.22
CA ALA A 368 13.29 15.01 -8.15
C ALA A 368 12.47 14.63 -6.90
N TRP A 369 11.26 14.08 -7.08
CA TRP A 369 10.40 13.64 -5.98
C TRP A 369 11.01 12.50 -5.16
N ASN A 370 11.67 11.53 -5.81
CA ASN A 370 12.24 10.36 -5.17
C ASN A 370 13.68 10.55 -4.69
N ALA A 371 14.53 11.19 -5.50
CA ALA A 371 15.96 11.31 -5.22
C ALA A 371 16.38 12.70 -4.72
N GLY A 372 15.52 13.70 -4.81
CA GLY A 372 15.84 15.11 -4.51
C GLY A 372 16.36 15.84 -5.73
N GLY A 373 16.63 17.13 -5.55
CA GLY A 373 16.99 18.04 -6.62
C GLY A 373 15.95 19.15 -6.78
N GLU A 374 16.03 19.89 -7.86
CA GLU A 374 15.06 20.94 -8.19
C GLU A 374 13.77 20.29 -8.72
N LEU A 375 12.64 20.60 -8.08
CA LEU A 375 11.34 20.07 -8.46
C LEU A 375 10.81 20.89 -9.66
N PRO A 376 10.57 20.24 -10.82
CA PRO A 376 9.98 20.92 -11.97
C PRO A 376 8.56 21.44 -11.68
N PRO A 377 8.02 22.37 -12.48
CA PRO A 377 6.62 22.76 -12.39
C PRO A 377 5.66 21.56 -12.61
N ILE A 378 4.51 21.59 -11.91
CA ILE A 378 3.41 20.66 -12.14
C ILE A 378 2.78 20.97 -13.51
N ASP A 379 2.57 19.92 -14.32
CA ASP A 379 1.96 20.02 -15.66
C ASP A 379 0.85 18.97 -15.80
N ILE A 380 -0.27 19.19 -15.08
CA ILE A 380 -1.38 18.23 -15.03
C ILE A 380 -1.92 17.93 -16.44
N ASP A 381 -2.13 18.97 -17.24
CA ASP A 381 -2.70 18.84 -18.59
C ASP A 381 -1.75 18.08 -19.53
N GLY A 382 -0.44 18.37 -19.46
CA GLY A 382 0.57 17.68 -20.25
C GLY A 382 0.79 16.22 -19.87
N TRP A 383 0.33 15.81 -18.67
CA TRP A 383 0.46 14.43 -18.17
C TRP A 383 -0.83 13.60 -18.32
N ALA A 384 -1.97 14.24 -18.60
CA ALA A 384 -3.28 13.60 -18.61
C ALA A 384 -3.40 12.48 -19.65
N ASP A 385 -2.96 12.73 -20.88
CA ASP A 385 -3.03 11.73 -21.96
C ASP A 385 -2.20 10.48 -21.64
N THR A 386 -1.04 10.66 -21.00
CA THR A 386 -0.20 9.53 -20.55
C THR A 386 -0.92 8.66 -19.55
N ALA A 387 -1.58 9.27 -18.56
CA ALA A 387 -2.32 8.56 -17.53
C ALA A 387 -3.48 7.75 -18.11
N GLU A 388 -4.27 8.36 -18.98
CA GLU A 388 -5.41 7.67 -19.61
C GLU A 388 -4.95 6.57 -20.57
N ALA A 389 -3.89 6.80 -21.37
CA ALA A 389 -3.34 5.78 -22.23
C ALA A 389 -2.79 4.57 -21.45
N ALA A 390 -2.13 4.79 -20.31
CA ALA A 390 -1.67 3.72 -19.44
C ALA A 390 -2.85 2.92 -18.87
N ARG A 391 -3.88 3.59 -18.37
CA ARG A 391 -5.12 2.96 -17.89
C ARG A 391 -5.78 2.12 -18.97
N GLN A 392 -5.90 2.62 -20.21
CA GLN A 392 -6.51 1.89 -21.31
C GLN A 392 -5.71 0.62 -21.68
N ARG A 393 -4.37 0.68 -21.66
CA ARG A 393 -3.54 -0.51 -21.87
C ARG A 393 -3.80 -1.58 -20.81
N LEU A 394 -3.94 -1.16 -19.54
CA LEU A 394 -4.24 -2.09 -18.45
C LEU A 394 -5.65 -2.70 -18.54
N TRP A 395 -6.65 -1.94 -19.02
CA TRP A 395 -8.00 -2.47 -19.24
C TRP A 395 -8.04 -3.61 -20.27
N GLN A 396 -7.13 -3.63 -21.22
CA GLN A 396 -7.02 -4.68 -22.25
C GLN A 396 -6.39 -5.97 -21.74
N GLN A 397 -5.81 -5.95 -20.53
CA GLN A 397 -5.16 -7.11 -19.93
C GLN A 397 -6.10 -7.85 -18.99
N ALA A 398 -5.87 -9.16 -18.84
CA ALA A 398 -6.51 -9.94 -17.80
C ALA A 398 -6.06 -9.41 -16.43
N ASP A 399 -6.99 -9.28 -15.48
CA ASP A 399 -6.63 -8.87 -14.13
C ASP A 399 -5.87 -9.95 -13.37
N LEU A 400 -5.17 -9.53 -12.31
CA LEU A 400 -4.33 -10.40 -11.50
C LEU A 400 -5.11 -11.57 -10.90
N VAL A 401 -6.33 -11.34 -10.42
CA VAL A 401 -7.10 -12.37 -9.73
C VAL A 401 -7.52 -13.49 -10.69
N ASP A 402 -7.95 -13.15 -11.92
CA ASP A 402 -8.26 -14.13 -12.94
C ASP A 402 -7.04 -14.94 -13.38
N GLN A 403 -5.88 -14.27 -13.51
CA GLN A 403 -4.65 -14.95 -13.87
C GLN A 403 -4.18 -15.89 -12.76
N LEU A 404 -4.25 -15.43 -11.49
CA LEU A 404 -3.91 -16.24 -10.33
C LEU A 404 -4.82 -17.47 -10.21
N ARG A 405 -6.13 -17.30 -10.44
CA ARG A 405 -7.10 -18.41 -10.47
C ARG A 405 -6.80 -19.42 -11.59
N ARG A 406 -6.42 -18.95 -12.76
CA ARG A 406 -6.01 -19.83 -13.87
C ARG A 406 -4.78 -20.63 -13.49
N MET A 407 -3.74 -19.99 -12.96
CA MET A 407 -2.53 -20.66 -12.50
C MET A 407 -2.81 -21.71 -11.42
N ALA A 408 -3.74 -21.44 -10.51
CA ALA A 408 -4.15 -22.38 -9.46
C ALA A 408 -4.88 -23.63 -10.00
N LEU A 409 -5.56 -23.53 -11.14
CA LEU A 409 -6.26 -24.65 -11.79
C LEU A 409 -5.34 -25.52 -12.63
N GLU A 410 -4.20 -25.00 -13.07
CA GLU A 410 -3.23 -25.77 -13.82
C GLU A 410 -2.60 -26.86 -12.93
N PRO A 411 -2.39 -28.07 -13.45
CA PRO A 411 -1.71 -29.11 -12.70
C PRO A 411 -0.30 -28.65 -12.31
N ALA A 412 0.13 -29.02 -11.10
CA ALA A 412 1.51 -28.83 -10.73
C ALA A 412 2.40 -29.60 -11.73
N PRO A 413 3.49 -29.01 -12.22
CA PRO A 413 4.39 -29.73 -13.13
C PRO A 413 4.90 -30.99 -12.43
N THR A 414 4.87 -32.10 -13.12
CA THR A 414 5.59 -33.31 -12.74
C THR A 414 7.07 -33.07 -12.96
N LEU A 415 7.86 -33.23 -11.90
CA LEU A 415 9.32 -33.18 -11.97
C LEU A 415 9.91 -34.40 -12.70
#